data_bf11f32e1c9bebd4e922b415c6364c25
#
_entry.id   bf11f32e1c9bebd4e922b415c6364c25
#
_cell.length_a   1.000
_cell.length_b   1.000
_cell.length_c   1.000
_cell.angle_alpha   90.00
_cell.angle_beta   90.00
_cell.angle_gamma   90.00
#
_symmetry.space_group_name_H-M   'P 1'
#
loop_
_entity.id
_entity.type
_entity.pdbx_description
1 polymer ?
#
loop_
_entity_poly.entity_id
_entity_poly.type
_entity_poly.pdbx_seq_one_letter_code
_entity_poly.pdbx_strand_id
1 'polypeptide(L)'
;SAREGANKVFDLQSIKAQLLSDEIWKESVCMQSTLGVSFISMLPDQLDKFIAYIVSIGEERSISNISDAKRRFTYWWQNHGRKEVQDENKQVYTVPN
;
A
#
# COMPACT_ATOMS: atom_id res chain seq x y z
N SER A 1 -14.79 -22.06 -16.75
CA SER A 1 -14.93 -21.38 -16.77
C SER A 1 -14.26 -20.34 -16.19
N ALA A 2 -14.64 -19.39 -16.48
CA ALA A 2 -14.01 -18.31 -16.05
C ALA A 2 -13.69 -18.40 -14.70
N ARG A 3 -14.48 -18.93 -14.08
CA ARG A 3 -14.31 -18.89 -12.87
C ARG A 3 -13.11 -19.39 -12.45
N GLU A 4 -12.61 -20.19 -13.10
CA GLU A 4 -11.55 -20.71 -12.60
C GLU A 4 -10.50 -19.82 -12.57
N GLY A 5 -10.32 -19.00 -13.43
CA GLY A 5 -9.26 -18.10 -13.40
C GLY A 5 -9.28 -17.34 -12.16
N ALA A 6 -10.39 -16.88 -11.88
CA ALA A 6 -10.50 -16.06 -10.78
C ALA A 6 -10.08 -16.74 -9.55
N ASN A 7 -10.21 -17.97 -9.52
CA ASN A 7 -9.91 -18.56 -8.36
C ASN A 7 -8.55 -18.68 -8.06
N LYS A 8 -7.72 -18.72 -8.96
CA LYS A 8 -6.47 -18.97 -8.65
C LYS A 8 -5.68 -17.85 -8.34
N VAL A 9 -5.72 -16.86 -9.00
CA VAL A 9 -4.82 -15.77 -8.85
C VAL A 9 -5.40 -14.72 -7.99
N PHE A 10 -4.69 -14.33 -6.99
CA PHE A 10 -5.15 -13.27 -6.12
C PHE A 10 -4.82 -11.99 -6.85
N ASP A 11 -5.81 -11.30 -7.30
CA ASP A 11 -5.65 -10.15 -8.16
C ASP A 11 -5.19 -8.92 -7.38
N LEU A 12 -4.16 -8.26 -7.86
CA LEU A 12 -3.64 -7.08 -7.17
C LEU A 12 -4.65 -5.95 -7.09
N GLN A 13 -5.48 -5.78 -8.11
CA GLN A 13 -6.48 -4.74 -8.04
C GLN A 13 -7.54 -5.06 -7.00
N SER A 14 -7.82 -6.33 -6.83
CA SER A 14 -8.74 -6.77 -5.81
C SER A 14 -8.17 -6.50 -4.43
N ILE A 15 -6.86 -6.65 -4.26
CA ILE A 15 -6.21 -6.34 -3.01
C ILE A 15 -6.46 -4.89 -2.64
N LYS A 16 -6.27 -3.98 -3.59
CA LYS A 16 -6.46 -2.56 -3.32
C LYS A 16 -7.89 -2.31 -2.85
N ALA A 17 -8.88 -2.86 -3.55
CA ALA A 17 -10.27 -2.66 -3.19
C ALA A 17 -10.58 -3.23 -1.81
N GLN A 18 -10.07 -4.40 -1.52
CA GLN A 18 -10.33 -5.02 -0.23
C GLN A 18 -9.69 -4.26 0.91
N LEU A 19 -8.49 -3.79 0.71
CA LEU A 19 -7.82 -3.04 1.76
C LEU A 19 -8.50 -1.69 2.00
N LEU A 20 -8.95 -1.05 0.95
CA LEU A 20 -9.61 0.24 1.11
C LEU A 20 -10.96 0.11 1.77
N SER A 21 -11.59 -1.07 1.72
CA SER A 21 -12.85 -1.27 2.38
C SER A 21 -12.70 -1.81 3.80
N ASP A 22 -11.50 -2.10 4.24
CA ASP A 22 -11.27 -2.64 5.58
C ASP A 22 -11.01 -1.48 6.54
N GLU A 23 -12.07 -1.04 7.20
CA GLU A 23 -11.97 0.14 8.06
C GLU A 23 -11.05 -0.06 9.25
N ILE A 24 -11.06 -1.25 9.82
CA ILE A 24 -10.22 -1.52 10.97
C ILE A 24 -8.76 -1.48 10.59
N TRP A 25 -8.44 -2.10 9.46
CA TRP A 25 -7.07 -2.10 8.99
C TRP A 25 -6.60 -0.67 8.64
N LYS A 26 -7.49 0.11 8.02
CA LYS A 26 -7.14 1.49 7.65
C LYS A 26 -6.81 2.31 8.90
N GLU A 27 -7.59 2.14 9.95
CA GLU A 27 -7.30 2.85 11.18
C GLU A 27 -5.96 2.44 11.75
N SER A 28 -5.68 1.16 11.69
CA SER A 28 -4.44 0.64 12.22
C SER A 28 -3.24 1.21 11.50
N VAL A 29 -3.25 1.20 10.17
CA VAL A 29 -2.10 1.72 9.43
C VAL A 29 -2.01 3.23 9.56
N CYS A 30 -3.14 3.89 9.72
CA CYS A 30 -3.15 5.32 9.91
C CYS A 30 -2.40 5.66 11.20
N MET A 31 -2.66 4.93 12.26
CA MET A 31 -1.98 5.15 13.51
C MET A 31 -0.49 4.81 13.41
N GLN A 32 -0.18 3.72 12.73
CA GLN A 32 1.21 3.32 12.59
C GLN A 32 2.01 4.28 11.73
N SER A 33 1.35 4.98 10.82
CA SER A 33 2.06 5.88 9.92
C SER A 33 2.52 7.14 10.62
N THR A 34 1.95 7.43 11.76
CA THR A 34 2.18 8.66 12.52
C THR A 34 1.71 9.91 11.79
N LEU A 35 1.01 9.76 10.68
CA LEU A 35 0.49 10.90 9.93
C LEU A 35 -0.97 11.18 10.24
N GLY A 36 -1.60 10.31 11.00
CA GLY A 36 -2.97 10.53 11.41
C GLY A 36 -3.93 10.47 10.24
N VAL A 37 -4.99 11.25 10.30
CA VAL A 37 -6.01 11.19 9.27
C VAL A 37 -5.48 11.57 7.91
N SER A 38 -4.36 12.28 7.84
CA SER A 38 -3.79 12.61 6.54
C SER A 38 -3.43 11.36 5.76
N PHE A 39 -3.06 10.31 6.45
CA PHE A 39 -2.67 9.08 5.78
C PHE A 39 -3.86 8.45 5.07
N ILE A 40 -5.06 8.62 5.59
CA ILE A 40 -6.25 8.04 4.96
C ILE A 40 -6.42 8.58 3.54
N SER A 41 -6.22 9.86 3.35
CA SER A 41 -6.39 10.44 2.03
C SER A 41 -5.24 10.05 1.09
N MET A 42 -4.10 9.66 1.65
CA MET A 42 -2.98 9.23 0.84
C MET A 42 -3.04 7.76 0.49
N LEU A 43 -3.84 7.01 1.21
CA LEU A 43 -3.80 5.55 1.12
C LEU A 43 -4.05 5.00 -0.29
N PRO A 44 -5.03 5.49 -1.05
CA PRO A 44 -5.21 4.94 -2.38
C PRO A 44 -3.97 5.08 -3.25
N ASP A 45 -3.31 6.25 -3.18
CA ASP A 45 -2.10 6.47 -3.92
C ASP A 45 -0.98 5.56 -3.43
N GLN A 46 -0.85 5.41 -2.13
CA GLN A 46 0.19 4.57 -1.56
C GLN A 46 -0.03 3.11 -1.93
N LEU A 47 -1.28 2.66 -2.01
CA LEU A 47 -1.56 1.31 -2.44
C LEU A 47 -1.19 1.12 -3.91
N ASP A 48 -1.43 2.13 -4.74
CA ASP A 48 -1.03 2.05 -6.14
C ASP A 48 0.49 1.93 -6.25
N LYS A 49 1.21 2.70 -5.46
CA LYS A 49 2.67 2.65 -5.48
C LYS A 49 3.17 1.31 -4.97
N PHE A 50 2.52 0.78 -3.96
CA PHE A 50 2.90 -0.53 -3.43
C PHE A 50 2.70 -1.61 -4.49
N ILE A 51 1.56 -1.59 -5.17
CA ILE A 51 1.28 -2.57 -6.21
C ILE A 51 2.31 -2.46 -7.32
N ALA A 52 2.62 -1.23 -7.73
CA ALA A 52 3.60 -1.02 -8.77
C ALA A 52 4.97 -1.57 -8.34
N TYR A 53 5.31 -1.40 -7.08
CA TYR A 53 6.56 -1.91 -6.56
C TYR A 53 6.57 -3.44 -6.62
N ILE A 54 5.50 -4.08 -6.20
CA ILE A 54 5.40 -5.53 -6.20
C ILE A 54 5.53 -6.08 -7.62
N VAL A 55 4.92 -5.41 -8.57
CA VAL A 55 5.03 -5.84 -9.96
C VAL A 55 6.47 -5.65 -10.45
N SER A 56 7.09 -4.55 -10.07
CA SER A 56 8.43 -4.25 -10.56
C SER A 56 9.47 -5.25 -10.07
N ILE A 57 9.25 -5.86 -8.93
CA ILE A 57 10.19 -6.86 -8.42
C ILE A 57 9.74 -8.28 -8.75
N GLY A 58 8.69 -8.40 -9.55
CA GLY A 58 8.24 -9.71 -10.01
C GLY A 58 7.60 -10.57 -8.94
N GLU A 59 7.00 -9.96 -7.94
CA GLU A 59 6.42 -10.72 -6.83
C GLU A 59 4.92 -10.72 -6.79
N GLU A 60 4.29 -10.35 -7.87
CA GLU A 60 2.83 -10.27 -7.85
C GLU A 60 2.19 -11.60 -7.58
N ARG A 61 2.84 -12.70 -7.90
CA ARG A 61 2.25 -14.00 -7.63
C ARG A 61 2.58 -14.55 -6.26
N SER A 62 3.45 -13.89 -5.54
CA SER A 62 3.83 -14.40 -4.23
C SER A 62 2.84 -13.97 -3.15
N ILE A 63 1.95 -13.04 -3.45
CA ILE A 63 0.96 -12.63 -2.48
C ILE A 63 -0.23 -13.56 -2.63
N SER A 64 -0.47 -14.38 -1.64
CA SER A 64 -1.48 -15.41 -1.75
C SER A 64 -2.78 -15.13 -1.04
N ASN A 65 -2.83 -14.14 -0.19
CA ASN A 65 -4.08 -13.80 0.50
C ASN A 65 -4.01 -12.39 1.03
N ILE A 66 -5.14 -11.90 1.54
CA ILE A 66 -5.22 -10.52 1.97
C ILE A 66 -4.36 -10.25 3.21
N SER A 67 -4.21 -11.22 4.08
CA SER A 67 -3.38 -11.04 5.27
C SER A 67 -1.93 -10.83 4.87
N ASP A 68 -1.48 -11.57 3.87
CA ASP A 68 -0.11 -11.42 3.37
C ASP A 68 0.05 -10.05 2.73
N ALA A 69 -0.97 -9.59 2.00
CA ALA A 69 -0.93 -8.27 1.38
C ALA A 69 -0.83 -7.18 2.44
N LYS A 70 -1.58 -7.31 3.53
CA LYS A 70 -1.53 -6.32 4.60
C LYS A 70 -0.13 -6.26 5.21
N ARG A 71 0.45 -7.40 5.46
CA ARG A 71 1.77 -7.45 6.06
C ARG A 71 2.82 -6.85 5.11
N ARG A 72 2.74 -7.19 3.86
CA ARG A 72 3.70 -6.68 2.88
C ARG A 72 3.55 -5.19 2.66
N PHE A 73 2.33 -4.69 2.67
CA PHE A 73 2.12 -3.26 2.51
C PHE A 73 2.71 -2.51 3.68
N THR A 74 2.50 -2.99 4.90
CA THR A 74 3.02 -2.35 6.09
C THR A 74 4.55 -2.29 6.02
N TYR A 75 5.15 -3.39 5.61
CA TYR A 75 6.58 -3.45 5.52
C TYR A 75 7.10 -2.50 4.44
N TRP A 76 6.46 -2.50 3.28
CA TRP A 76 6.83 -1.60 2.20
C TRP A 76 6.68 -0.14 2.62
N TRP A 77 5.60 0.18 3.31
CA TRP A 77 5.38 1.55 3.75
C TRP A 77 6.50 2.00 4.66
N GLN A 78 6.88 1.17 5.62
CA GLN A 78 7.91 1.55 6.55
C GLN A 78 9.28 1.71 5.90
N ASN A 79 9.55 0.93 4.86
CA ASN A 79 10.87 0.94 4.25
C ASN A 79 10.98 1.79 3.00
N HIS A 80 9.88 2.07 2.34
CA HIS A 80 9.91 2.83 1.10
C HIS A 80 8.92 3.98 1.06
N GLY A 81 7.65 3.71 1.26
CA GLY A 81 6.63 4.74 1.11
C GLY A 81 6.80 5.89 2.07
N ARG A 82 7.10 5.58 3.31
CA ARG A 82 7.25 6.60 4.32
C ARG A 82 8.41 7.51 4.00
N LYS A 83 9.48 6.94 3.49
CA LYS A 83 10.64 7.73 3.13
C LYS A 83 10.34 8.69 2.01
N GLU A 84 9.60 8.25 1.02
CA GLU A 84 9.23 9.13 -0.07
C GLU A 84 8.44 10.33 0.40
N VAL A 85 7.48 10.09 1.28
CA VAL A 85 6.66 11.17 1.79
C VAL A 85 7.51 12.13 2.60
N GLN A 86 8.42 11.62 3.41
CA GLN A 86 9.26 12.47 4.21
C GLN A 86 10.23 13.27 3.36
N ASP A 87 10.74 12.66 2.29
CA ASP A 87 11.65 13.36 1.39
C ASP A 87 10.94 14.48 0.66
N GLU A 88 9.70 14.25 0.25
CA GLU A 88 8.93 15.30 -0.39
C GLU A 88 8.74 16.48 0.56
N ASN A 89 8.42 16.20 1.80
CA ASN A 89 8.23 17.26 2.76
C ASN A 89 9.53 17.99 3.00
N LYS A 90 10.64 17.29 3.02
CA LYS A 90 11.89 17.91 3.22
C LYS A 90 12.23 18.82 2.08
N GLN A 91 11.96 18.40 0.87
CA GLN A 91 12.26 19.26 -0.25
C GLN A 91 11.50 20.54 -0.18
N VAL A 92 10.25 20.47 0.12
CA VAL A 92 9.46 21.67 0.23
C VAL A 92 10.02 22.57 1.30
N TYR A 93 10.45 21.96 2.38
CA TYR A 93 10.89 22.74 3.50
C TYR A 93 12.20 23.42 3.24
N THR A 94 13.06 22.81 2.47
CA THR A 94 14.37 23.39 2.30
C THR A 94 14.46 24.38 1.23
N VAL A 95 13.51 24.51 0.48
CA VAL A 95 13.53 25.42 -0.53
C VAL A 95 14.10 26.70 -0.24
N PRO A 96 13.88 27.26 0.65
CA PRO A 96 14.27 28.54 0.79
C PRO A 96 15.60 28.75 0.85
N ASN A 97 16.06 28.84 0.87
CA ASN A 97 17.15 29.23 1.03
C ASN A 97 17.60 29.44 0.67
#